data_92dc49f46153e8ae6323d2e4ccde6142
#
_entry.id   92dc49f46153e8ae6323d2e4ccde6142
#
_cell.length_a   1.000
_cell.length_b   1.000
_cell.length_c   1.000
_cell.angle_alpha   90.00
_cell.angle_beta   90.00
_cell.angle_gamma   90.00
#
_symmetry.space_group_name_H-M   'P 1'
#
loop_
_entity.id
_entity.type
_entity.pdbx_description
1 polymer ?
#
loop_
_entity_poly.entity_id
_entity_poly.type
_entity_poly.pdbx_seq_one_letter_code
_entity_poly.pdbx_strand_id
1 'polypeptide(L)'
;MAEVTARLQAFIADEAPQELHLVGHSLGGLIAYRFLERYPQQPPGRVVFLGTPALASRAARDVGRAQWARTLLGRCVAEELLTEQRREWSNTRDLGIIAGTRALGLGRLVVRFGEANDGSVAVSETRLPGARDHITLPVSHMGMLLSARVARETGGFLAHGHFSHHAATSASRISQ
;
A
#
# COMPACT_ATOMS: atom_id res chain seq x y z
N MET A 1 -4.36 -2.55 16.49
CA MET A 1 -3.27 -3.25 15.75
C MET A 1 -2.84 -4.55 16.41
N ALA A 2 -2.43 -4.57 17.70
CA ALA A 2 -1.92 -5.78 18.35
C ALA A 2 -2.86 -7.00 18.27
N GLU A 3 -4.15 -6.82 18.50
CA GLU A 3 -5.14 -7.90 18.43
C GLU A 3 -5.29 -8.45 16.99
N VAL A 4 -5.33 -7.56 15.99
CA VAL A 4 -5.46 -7.97 14.58
C VAL A 4 -4.24 -8.78 14.13
N THR A 5 -3.03 -8.33 14.47
CA THR A 5 -1.81 -9.06 14.13
C THR A 5 -1.71 -10.40 14.89
N ALA A 6 -2.20 -10.49 16.12
CA ALA A 6 -2.25 -11.75 16.86
C ALA A 6 -3.23 -12.76 16.25
N ARG A 7 -4.41 -12.30 15.81
CA ARG A 7 -5.39 -13.14 15.09
C ARG A 7 -4.82 -13.64 13.76
N LEU A 8 -4.13 -12.77 13.01
CA LEU A 8 -3.47 -13.16 11.78
C LEU A 8 -2.39 -14.21 12.04
N GLN A 9 -1.59 -14.06 13.11
CA GLN A 9 -0.59 -15.04 13.51
C GLN A 9 -1.22 -16.40 13.85
N ALA A 10 -2.32 -16.40 14.60
CA ALA A 10 -3.02 -17.63 14.95
C ALA A 10 -3.57 -18.34 13.70
N PHE A 11 -4.17 -17.59 12.77
CA PHE A 11 -4.66 -18.13 11.51
C PHE A 11 -3.54 -18.75 10.66
N ILE A 12 -2.40 -18.04 10.51
CA ILE A 12 -1.26 -18.55 9.73
C ILE A 12 -0.65 -19.79 10.40
N ALA A 13 -0.58 -19.82 11.74
CA ALA A 13 -0.07 -20.97 12.47
C ALA A 13 -0.97 -22.22 12.32
N ASP A 14 -2.27 -22.03 12.26
CA ASP A 14 -3.26 -23.09 12.05
C ASP A 14 -3.18 -23.66 10.62
N GLU A 15 -3.04 -22.79 9.61
CA GLU A 15 -2.89 -23.18 8.19
C GLU A 15 -1.51 -23.77 7.89
N ALA A 16 -0.50 -23.50 8.68
CA ALA A 16 0.88 -23.95 8.58
C ALA A 16 1.45 -23.94 7.12
N PRO A 17 1.34 -22.82 6.38
CA PRO A 17 1.73 -22.77 4.98
C PRO A 17 3.27 -22.88 4.82
N GLN A 18 3.72 -23.49 3.73
CA GLN A 18 5.16 -23.53 3.39
C GLN A 18 5.65 -22.20 2.78
N GLU A 19 4.77 -21.44 2.17
CA GLU A 19 5.03 -20.11 1.62
C GLU A 19 3.89 -19.15 1.99
N LEU A 20 4.25 -17.92 2.39
CA LEU A 20 3.30 -16.90 2.82
C LEU A 20 3.52 -15.61 2.05
N HIS A 21 2.63 -15.30 1.12
CA HIS A 21 2.52 -13.98 0.50
C HIS A 21 1.48 -13.12 1.22
N LEU A 22 1.77 -11.83 1.34
CA LEU A 22 0.85 -10.87 1.94
C LEU A 22 0.50 -9.76 0.93
N VAL A 23 -0.77 -9.54 0.73
CA VAL A 23 -1.27 -8.40 -0.07
C VAL A 23 -2.12 -7.52 0.81
N GLY A 24 -1.71 -6.27 0.99
CA GLY A 24 -2.40 -5.31 1.85
C GLY A 24 -2.91 -4.10 1.07
N HIS A 25 -4.23 -3.89 1.06
CA HIS A 25 -4.84 -2.68 0.52
C HIS A 25 -5.03 -1.63 1.61
N SER A 26 -4.63 -0.40 1.33
CA SER A 26 -4.82 0.72 2.24
C SER A 26 -4.25 0.41 3.64
N LEU A 27 -5.07 0.43 4.67
CA LEU A 27 -4.71 0.02 6.03
C LEU A 27 -4.16 -1.42 6.11
N GLY A 28 -4.64 -2.32 5.26
CA GLY A 28 -4.18 -3.72 5.22
C GLY A 28 -2.67 -3.84 5.01
N GLY A 29 -2.07 -2.91 4.28
CA GLY A 29 -0.60 -2.86 4.13
C GLY A 29 0.10 -2.49 5.44
N LEU A 30 -0.45 -1.57 6.23
CA LEU A 30 0.10 -1.24 7.56
C LEU A 30 -0.07 -2.40 8.55
N ILE A 31 -1.18 -3.14 8.44
CA ILE A 31 -1.37 -4.36 9.25
C ILE A 31 -0.30 -5.40 8.89
N ALA A 32 -0.05 -5.63 7.59
CA ALA A 32 0.98 -6.55 7.14
C ALA A 32 2.38 -6.10 7.59
N TYR A 33 2.67 -4.79 7.52
CA TYR A 33 3.92 -4.21 8.01
C TYR A 33 4.12 -4.51 9.51
N ARG A 34 3.13 -4.14 10.34
CA ARG A 34 3.19 -4.37 11.79
C ARG A 34 3.17 -5.86 12.17
N PHE A 35 2.50 -6.68 11.37
CA PHE A 35 2.52 -8.13 11.55
C PHE A 35 3.93 -8.69 11.39
N LEU A 36 4.63 -8.32 10.32
CA LEU A 36 5.98 -8.81 10.07
C LEU A 36 7.04 -8.23 11.02
N GLU A 37 6.84 -7.00 11.54
CA GLU A 37 7.66 -6.47 12.63
C GLU A 37 7.50 -7.28 13.92
N ARG A 38 6.27 -7.62 14.27
CA ARG A 38 5.95 -8.32 15.51
C ARG A 38 6.27 -9.82 15.45
N TYR A 39 6.10 -10.43 14.29
CA TYR A 39 6.29 -11.85 14.05
C TYR A 39 7.23 -12.07 12.86
N PRO A 40 8.54 -11.80 13.03
CA PRO A 40 9.49 -11.84 11.92
C PRO A 40 9.74 -13.24 11.35
N GLN A 41 9.51 -14.27 12.17
CA GLN A 41 9.71 -15.67 11.78
C GLN A 41 8.45 -16.22 11.11
N GLN A 42 8.29 -15.94 9.83
CA GLN A 42 7.19 -16.44 9.00
C GLN A 42 7.75 -17.26 7.84
N PRO A 43 6.95 -18.18 7.26
CA PRO A 43 7.31 -18.87 6.02
C PRO A 43 7.76 -17.90 4.93
N PRO A 44 8.69 -18.26 4.02
CA PRO A 44 9.17 -17.37 2.96
C PRO A 44 8.03 -16.84 2.10
N GLY A 45 8.27 -15.74 1.39
CA GLY A 45 7.29 -15.15 0.47
C GLY A 45 7.48 -13.66 0.30
N ARG A 46 6.61 -13.01 -0.46
CA ARG A 46 6.68 -11.60 -0.83
C ARG A 46 5.50 -10.81 -0.32
N VAL A 47 5.63 -9.50 -0.35
CA VAL A 47 4.60 -8.58 0.13
C VAL A 47 4.25 -7.57 -0.95
N VAL A 48 2.97 -7.26 -1.13
CA VAL A 48 2.52 -6.18 -2.02
C VAL A 48 1.58 -5.24 -1.27
N PHE A 49 1.89 -3.95 -1.33
CA PHE A 49 1.03 -2.88 -0.82
C PHE A 49 0.27 -2.22 -1.97
N LEU A 50 -1.04 -2.09 -1.79
CA LEU A 50 -1.95 -1.44 -2.73
C LEU A 50 -2.48 -0.15 -2.11
N GLY A 51 -2.05 1.02 -2.58
CA GLY A 51 -2.52 2.31 -2.07
C GLY A 51 -2.34 2.49 -0.55
N THR A 52 -1.29 1.89 0.02
CA THR A 52 -1.03 1.97 1.47
C THR A 52 -0.30 3.26 1.80
N PRO A 53 -0.80 4.08 2.74
CA PRO A 53 -0.10 5.26 3.22
C PRO A 53 1.03 4.86 4.18
N ALA A 54 2.15 4.39 3.62
CA ALA A 54 3.27 3.84 4.38
C ALA A 54 4.08 4.94 5.09
N LEU A 55 4.16 6.14 4.50
CA LEU A 55 4.74 7.31 5.15
C LEU A 55 3.63 8.19 5.71
N ALA A 56 3.76 8.57 6.99
CA ALA A 56 2.94 9.65 7.54
C ALA A 56 3.27 10.94 6.79
N SER A 57 2.37 11.41 5.94
CA SER A 57 2.60 12.64 5.21
C SER A 57 2.45 13.85 6.13
N ARG A 58 3.19 14.93 5.81
CA ARG A 58 2.95 16.25 6.42
C ARG A 58 1.51 16.73 6.20
N ALA A 59 0.84 16.26 5.15
CA ALA A 59 -0.56 16.51 4.85
C ALA A 59 -1.54 15.72 5.75
N ALA A 60 -1.10 14.69 6.47
CA ALA A 60 -1.91 14.00 7.48
C ALA A 60 -2.26 14.92 8.68
N ARG A 61 -1.59 16.06 8.81
CA ARG A 61 -1.94 17.13 9.78
C ARG A 61 -3.19 17.91 9.40
N ASP A 62 -3.72 17.72 8.21
CA ASP A 62 -4.97 18.35 7.83
C ASP A 62 -6.10 17.74 8.66
N VAL A 63 -6.74 18.59 9.49
CA VAL A 63 -7.78 18.20 10.44
C VAL A 63 -8.89 17.38 9.78
N GLY A 64 -9.19 17.68 8.51
CA GLY A 64 -10.16 16.94 7.70
C GLY A 64 -9.78 15.48 7.46
N ARG A 65 -8.50 15.19 7.20
CA ARG A 65 -8.01 13.81 6.98
C ARG A 65 -7.98 13.00 8.27
N ALA A 66 -7.56 13.63 9.38
CA ALA A 66 -7.58 12.99 10.69
C ALA A 66 -9.01 12.62 11.10
N GLN A 67 -9.99 13.49 10.81
CA GLN A 67 -11.39 13.25 11.13
C GLN A 67 -11.99 12.16 10.23
N TRP A 68 -11.70 12.16 8.94
CA TRP A 68 -12.09 11.10 8.00
C TRP A 68 -11.50 9.73 8.41
N ALA A 69 -10.22 9.68 8.72
CA ALA A 69 -9.57 8.46 9.18
C ALA A 69 -10.21 7.94 10.49
N ARG A 70 -10.52 8.81 11.44
CA ARG A 70 -11.20 8.44 12.69
C ARG A 70 -12.61 7.92 12.48
N THR A 71 -13.36 8.50 11.55
CA THR A 71 -14.76 8.15 11.30
C THR A 71 -14.89 6.82 10.56
N LEU A 72 -14.02 6.57 9.57
CA LEU A 72 -14.08 5.38 8.72
C LEU A 72 -13.29 4.18 9.27
N LEU A 73 -12.17 4.44 9.93
CA LEU A 73 -11.20 3.39 10.29
C LEU A 73 -11.09 3.16 11.80
N GLY A 74 -11.79 3.97 12.60
CA GLY A 74 -11.74 3.87 14.07
C GLY A 74 -10.50 4.54 14.69
N ARG A 75 -10.55 4.79 16.01
CA ARG A 75 -9.55 5.59 16.74
C ARG A 75 -8.15 4.98 16.71
N CYS A 76 -8.04 3.68 16.94
CA CYS A 76 -6.73 2.98 16.99
C CYS A 76 -5.98 3.00 15.67
N VAL A 77 -6.69 3.08 14.56
CA VAL A 77 -6.13 3.13 13.21
C VAL A 77 -5.71 4.56 12.85
N ALA A 78 -6.51 5.52 13.25
CA ALA A 78 -6.16 6.94 13.05
C ALA A 78 -4.87 7.29 13.79
N GLU A 79 -4.68 6.78 15.00
CA GLU A 79 -3.45 6.96 15.77
C GLU A 79 -2.23 6.38 15.04
N GLU A 80 -2.33 5.20 14.47
CA GLU A 80 -1.25 4.57 13.68
C GLU A 80 -0.90 5.37 12.41
N LEU A 81 -1.91 5.92 11.73
CA LEU A 81 -1.74 6.75 10.53
C LEU A 81 -1.18 8.14 10.85
N LEU A 82 -1.48 8.67 12.05
CA LEU A 82 -1.06 10.00 12.50
C LEU A 82 0.30 9.99 13.20
N THR A 83 0.82 8.83 13.59
CA THR A 83 2.13 8.73 14.25
C THR A 83 3.23 9.04 13.24
N GLU A 84 4.01 10.08 13.52
CA GLU A 84 5.18 10.50 12.71
C GLU A 84 6.36 9.50 12.87
N GLN A 85 6.17 8.26 12.55
CA GLN A 85 7.28 7.32 12.49
C GLN A 85 7.87 7.33 11.07
N ARG A 86 9.17 7.55 10.98
CA ARG A 86 9.94 7.23 9.77
C ARG A 86 9.94 5.72 9.62
N ARG A 87 9.00 5.21 8.83
CA ARG A 87 8.97 3.79 8.50
C ARG A 87 9.98 3.51 7.40
N GLU A 88 10.64 2.38 7.53
CA GLU A 88 11.53 1.83 6.53
C GLU A 88 11.27 0.33 6.44
N TRP A 89 11.32 -0.22 5.25
CA TRP A 89 11.19 -1.64 5.05
C TRP A 89 12.53 -2.33 5.31
N SER A 90 12.71 -2.83 6.50
CA SER A 90 13.91 -3.56 6.94
C SER A 90 13.72 -5.09 6.93
N ASN A 91 12.55 -5.57 6.49
CA ASN A 91 12.28 -7.00 6.40
C ASN A 91 13.05 -7.64 5.24
N THR A 92 13.43 -8.91 5.39
CA THR A 92 14.16 -9.67 4.35
C THR A 92 13.30 -10.02 3.12
N ARG A 93 11.97 -9.85 3.22
CA ARG A 93 11.05 -10.11 2.12
C ARG A 93 11.03 -8.97 1.12
N ASP A 94 10.92 -9.30 -0.15
CA ASP A 94 10.68 -8.31 -1.18
C ASP A 94 9.33 -7.63 -0.96
N LEU A 95 9.32 -6.30 -0.95
CA LEU A 95 8.12 -5.48 -0.92
C LEU A 95 7.92 -4.79 -2.27
N GLY A 96 6.77 -5.02 -2.89
CA GLY A 96 6.27 -4.27 -4.03
C GLY A 96 5.18 -3.27 -3.61
N ILE A 97 5.14 -2.11 -4.25
CA ILE A 97 4.14 -1.09 -3.96
C ILE A 97 3.45 -0.68 -5.25
N ILE A 98 2.11 -0.70 -5.24
CA ILE A 98 1.28 -0.15 -6.31
C ILE A 98 0.55 1.08 -5.79
N ALA A 99 0.79 2.23 -6.41
CA ALA A 99 0.09 3.49 -6.12
C ALA A 99 -0.90 3.83 -7.24
N GLY A 100 -2.07 4.33 -6.88
CA GLY A 100 -3.06 4.82 -7.84
C GLY A 100 -2.87 6.29 -8.16
N THR A 101 -3.25 6.70 -9.37
CA THR A 101 -3.16 8.08 -9.83
C THR A 101 -4.49 8.67 -10.27
N ARG A 102 -5.60 7.95 -10.07
CA ARG A 102 -6.94 8.40 -10.48
C ARG A 102 -7.72 8.86 -9.26
N ALA A 103 -7.79 10.17 -9.08
CA ALA A 103 -8.55 10.79 -7.99
C ALA A 103 -10.07 10.67 -8.25
N LEU A 104 -10.67 9.52 -7.93
CA LEU A 104 -12.11 9.28 -7.99
C LEU A 104 -12.64 8.94 -6.58
N GLY A 105 -13.83 9.46 -6.22
CA GLY A 105 -14.52 9.14 -4.97
C GLY A 105 -14.70 10.34 -4.05
N LEU A 106 -15.34 10.08 -2.89
CA LEU A 106 -15.68 11.11 -1.88
C LEU A 106 -14.44 11.81 -1.29
N GLY A 107 -13.28 11.17 -1.29
CA GLY A 107 -12.03 11.74 -0.79
C GLY A 107 -11.59 13.00 -1.56
N ARG A 108 -11.98 13.15 -2.83
CA ARG A 108 -11.72 14.35 -3.64
C ARG A 108 -12.40 15.62 -3.09
N LEU A 109 -13.50 15.47 -2.38
CA LEU A 109 -14.23 16.58 -1.75
C LEU A 109 -13.58 17.03 -0.43
N VAL A 110 -12.87 16.13 0.24
CA VAL A 110 -12.33 16.34 1.59
C VAL A 110 -10.85 16.73 1.56
N VAL A 111 -10.09 16.25 0.57
CA VAL A 111 -8.64 16.46 0.51
C VAL A 111 -8.22 16.98 -0.86
N ARG A 112 -7.62 18.17 -0.88
CA ARG A 112 -6.94 18.71 -2.07
C ARG A 112 -5.49 18.24 -2.05
N PHE A 113 -5.18 17.24 -2.85
CA PHE A 113 -3.79 16.86 -3.10
C PHE A 113 -3.21 17.79 -4.19
N GLY A 114 -2.06 18.40 -3.90
CA GLY A 114 -1.28 19.13 -4.91
C GLY A 114 -0.45 18.22 -5.82
N GLU A 115 -0.64 16.88 -5.73
CA GLU A 115 0.13 15.87 -6.45
C GLU A 115 -0.75 14.71 -6.92
N ALA A 116 -0.15 13.77 -7.69
CA ALA A 116 -0.83 12.56 -8.14
C ALA A 116 -1.31 11.72 -6.94
N ASN A 117 -2.58 11.28 -7.00
CA ASN A 117 -3.22 10.53 -5.91
C ASN A 117 -4.34 9.63 -6.46
N ASP A 118 -4.78 8.67 -5.63
CA ASP A 118 -5.86 7.74 -5.97
C ASP A 118 -7.25 8.17 -5.47
N GLY A 119 -7.36 9.37 -4.94
CA GLY A 119 -8.55 9.92 -4.30
C GLY A 119 -8.56 9.80 -2.76
N SER A 120 -7.65 9.03 -2.17
CA SER A 120 -7.51 8.82 -0.72
C SER A 120 -6.07 8.95 -0.23
N VAL A 121 -5.10 8.51 -1.03
CA VAL A 121 -3.68 8.46 -0.69
C VAL A 121 -2.87 9.07 -1.85
N ALA A 122 -1.93 9.94 -1.52
CA ALA A 122 -1.00 10.51 -2.49
C ALA A 122 0.09 9.48 -2.87
N VAL A 123 0.61 9.58 -4.09
CA VAL A 123 1.69 8.70 -4.55
C VAL A 123 2.93 8.82 -3.65
N SER A 124 3.25 10.02 -3.19
CA SER A 124 4.37 10.24 -2.25
C SER A 124 4.19 9.53 -0.91
N GLU A 125 2.96 9.43 -0.42
CA GLU A 125 2.61 8.76 0.85
C GLU A 125 2.76 7.24 0.77
N THR A 126 2.70 6.66 -0.44
CA THR A 126 2.87 5.22 -0.63
C THR A 126 4.34 4.79 -0.66
N ARG A 127 5.28 5.72 -0.88
CA ARG A 127 6.70 5.41 -0.97
C ARG A 127 7.23 4.97 0.40
N LEU A 128 7.85 3.81 0.45
CA LEU A 128 8.48 3.29 1.66
C LEU A 128 9.95 2.98 1.33
N PRO A 129 10.92 3.64 1.99
CA PRO A 129 12.33 3.29 1.86
C PRO A 129 12.56 1.81 2.11
N GLY A 130 13.42 1.17 1.33
CA GLY A 130 13.67 -0.27 1.40
C GLY A 130 12.70 -1.13 0.60
N ALA A 131 11.61 -0.58 0.04
CA ALA A 131 10.77 -1.31 -0.92
C ALA A 131 11.58 -1.66 -2.17
N ARG A 132 11.41 -2.89 -2.66
CA ARG A 132 12.14 -3.41 -3.83
C ARG A 132 11.68 -2.77 -5.13
N ASP A 133 10.37 -2.55 -5.27
CA ASP A 133 9.80 -1.99 -6.49
C ASP A 133 8.55 -1.16 -6.20
N HIS A 134 8.30 -0.12 -7.02
CA HIS A 134 7.18 0.78 -6.86
C HIS A 134 6.67 1.23 -8.22
N ILE A 135 5.40 0.95 -8.52
CA ILE A 135 4.75 1.40 -9.75
C ILE A 135 3.52 2.26 -9.46
N THR A 136 3.16 3.08 -10.45
CA THR A 136 1.91 3.85 -10.45
C THR A 136 0.98 3.34 -11.54
N LEU A 137 -0.31 3.21 -11.22
CA LEU A 137 -1.32 2.80 -12.18
C LEU A 137 -2.48 3.81 -12.20
N PRO A 138 -3.15 4.02 -13.37
CA PRO A 138 -4.26 4.94 -13.49
C PRO A 138 -5.56 4.33 -12.91
N VAL A 139 -5.55 4.05 -11.63
CA VAL A 139 -6.66 3.48 -10.86
C VAL A 139 -6.98 4.34 -9.65
N SER A 140 -8.22 4.31 -9.19
CA SER A 140 -8.63 4.94 -7.94
C SER A 140 -8.41 3.99 -6.75
N HIS A 141 -8.48 4.53 -5.54
CA HIS A 141 -8.25 3.77 -4.29
C HIS A 141 -9.05 2.48 -4.23
N MET A 142 -10.37 2.55 -4.33
CA MET A 142 -11.23 1.37 -4.35
C MET A 142 -11.18 0.61 -5.69
N GLY A 143 -10.87 1.30 -6.78
CA GLY A 143 -10.72 0.69 -8.10
C GLY A 143 -9.55 -0.29 -8.19
N MET A 144 -8.56 -0.18 -7.30
CA MET A 144 -7.45 -1.15 -7.22
C MET A 144 -7.95 -2.57 -6.98
N LEU A 145 -8.99 -2.73 -6.15
CA LEU A 145 -9.52 -4.05 -5.78
C LEU A 145 -10.24 -4.75 -6.93
N LEU A 146 -10.68 -3.99 -7.95
CA LEU A 146 -11.44 -4.50 -9.10
C LEU A 146 -10.64 -4.46 -10.40
N SER A 147 -9.39 -4.01 -10.36
CA SER A 147 -8.56 -3.82 -11.55
C SER A 147 -7.81 -5.10 -11.93
N ALA A 148 -8.15 -5.67 -13.09
CA ALA A 148 -7.40 -6.80 -13.65
C ALA A 148 -5.91 -6.48 -13.87
N ARG A 149 -5.57 -5.21 -14.13
CA ARG A 149 -4.17 -4.78 -14.25
C ARG A 149 -3.45 -4.82 -12.90
N VAL A 150 -4.08 -4.33 -11.85
CA VAL A 150 -3.54 -4.42 -10.48
C VAL A 150 -3.35 -5.89 -10.08
N ALA A 151 -4.34 -6.74 -10.33
CA ALA A 151 -4.25 -8.18 -10.03
C ALA A 151 -3.08 -8.84 -10.76
N ARG A 152 -2.88 -8.52 -12.04
CA ARG A 152 -1.78 -9.06 -12.86
C ARG A 152 -0.42 -8.60 -12.36
N GLU A 153 -0.24 -7.31 -12.08
CA GLU A 153 1.01 -6.77 -11.54
C GLU A 153 1.30 -7.36 -10.14
N THR A 154 0.27 -7.48 -9.30
CA THR A 154 0.40 -8.12 -7.99
C THR A 154 0.87 -9.57 -8.12
N GLY A 155 0.21 -10.38 -8.94
CA GLY A 155 0.60 -11.78 -9.18
C GLY A 155 2.00 -11.89 -9.78
N GLY A 156 2.36 -11.02 -10.73
CA GLY A 156 3.70 -10.95 -11.32
C GLY A 156 4.77 -10.66 -10.27
N PHE A 157 4.53 -9.67 -9.39
CA PHE A 157 5.47 -9.36 -8.32
C PHE A 157 5.60 -10.51 -7.31
N LEU A 158 4.50 -11.13 -6.91
CA LEU A 158 4.54 -12.26 -5.98
C LEU A 158 5.32 -13.44 -6.58
N ALA A 159 5.23 -13.67 -7.88
CA ALA A 159 5.96 -14.74 -8.57
C ALA A 159 7.44 -14.41 -8.82
N HIS A 160 7.77 -13.15 -9.19
CA HIS A 160 9.09 -12.81 -9.75
C HIS A 160 9.87 -11.77 -8.94
N GLY A 161 9.23 -11.05 -8.01
CA GLY A 161 9.86 -10.01 -7.18
C GLY A 161 10.04 -8.65 -7.88
N HIS A 162 9.41 -8.44 -9.03
CA HIS A 162 9.38 -7.17 -9.75
C HIS A 162 8.07 -6.99 -10.51
N PHE A 163 7.68 -5.75 -10.76
CA PHE A 163 6.55 -5.43 -11.62
C PHE A 163 6.94 -5.37 -13.10
N SER A 164 5.93 -5.42 -13.97
CA SER A 164 6.14 -5.20 -15.40
C SER A 164 6.31 -3.70 -15.65
N HIS A 165 7.55 -3.23 -15.76
CA HIS A 165 7.84 -1.87 -16.18
C HIS A 165 7.59 -1.75 -17.69
N HIS A 166 6.36 -1.41 -18.09
CA HIS A 166 6.12 -1.01 -19.48
C HIS A 166 6.92 0.26 -19.74
N ALA A 167 7.94 0.15 -20.58
CA ALA A 167 8.62 1.31 -21.16
C ALA A 167 7.53 2.26 -21.67
N ALA A 168 7.55 3.52 -21.19
CA ALA A 168 6.70 4.56 -21.74
C ALA A 168 6.99 4.58 -23.24
N THR A 169 6.03 4.14 -24.04
CA THR A 169 6.13 4.14 -25.49
C THR A 169 6.39 5.59 -25.90
N SER A 170 7.57 5.84 -26.38
CA SER A 170 8.01 7.11 -26.96
C SER A 170 7.14 7.39 -28.19
N ALA A 171 6.00 8.02 -27.97
CA ALA A 171 5.22 8.64 -29.04
C ALA A 171 5.86 10.00 -29.38
N SER A 172 7.03 9.95 -30.03
CA SER A 172 7.59 11.12 -30.71
C SER A 172 8.53 10.65 -31.80
N ARG A 173 7.98 10.19 -32.88
CA ARG A 173 8.54 10.27 -34.25
C ARG A 173 7.43 9.95 -35.22
N ILE A 174 6.81 10.96 -35.77
CA ILE A 174 6.47 11.10 -37.19
C ILE A 174 6.03 12.57 -37.35
N SER A 175 6.97 13.38 -37.79
CA SER A 175 6.72 14.59 -38.54
C SER A 175 7.90 14.76 -39.48
N GLN A 176 7.73 14.26 -40.64
CA GLN A 176 8.32 14.82 -41.86
C GLN A 176 7.23 14.89 -42.90
#